data_8d565e3d022db86e375d0359c56adb38
#
_entry.id   8d565e3d022db86e375d0359c56adb38
#
_cell.length_a   1.000
_cell.length_b   1.000
_cell.length_c   1.000
_cell.angle_alpha   90.00
_cell.angle_beta   90.00
_cell.angle_gamma   90.00
#
_symmetry.space_group_name_H-M   'P 1'
#
loop_
_entity.id
_entity.type
_entity.pdbx_description
1 polymer ?
#
loop_
_entity_poly.entity_id
_entity_poly.type
_entity_poly.pdbx_seq_one_letter_code
_entity_poly.pdbx_strand_id
1 'polypeptide(L)'
;MKIGGASIDEDRGRIEAVLQEIGSQAQLAVDANGRFDLETGIAYAKMLRDYPLFWVEEIGDPLDYALQAAISEFYPGPMTTGENLFSHQDARNLLRYGGMRPDRDWLQFDCALSYGLVEYLRTLDVLAQHGWSPSRCVPHGGHQMSLNIAAGLGLGGNESYPDLFQPYGGFPDSVRVEDGHIVMPDIPGIGFEGKSDLIKVMRELAE
;
A
#
# COMPACT_ATOMS: atom_id res chain seq x y z
N MET A 1 -5.14 -3.06 9.57
CA MET A 1 -6.11 -4.06 10.06
C MET A 1 -7.20 -4.27 9.02
N LYS A 2 -7.58 -5.50 8.69
CA LYS A 2 -8.68 -5.78 7.74
C LYS A 2 -10.05 -5.50 8.37
N ILE A 3 -10.96 -4.88 7.60
CA ILE A 3 -12.34 -4.56 7.94
C ILE A 3 -13.30 -5.10 6.88
N GLY A 4 -14.61 -5.07 7.13
CA GLY A 4 -15.63 -5.51 6.17
C GLY A 4 -15.84 -7.03 6.12
N GLY A 5 -15.16 -7.80 6.97
CA GLY A 5 -15.41 -9.23 7.15
C GLY A 5 -16.44 -9.56 8.24
N ALA A 6 -16.86 -8.55 9.00
CA ALA A 6 -17.82 -8.63 10.08
C ALA A 6 -18.87 -7.51 9.96
N SER A 7 -19.73 -7.33 10.94
CA SER A 7 -20.63 -6.19 10.97
C SER A 7 -19.89 -4.88 11.25
N ILE A 8 -20.46 -3.76 10.84
CA ILE A 8 -19.88 -2.43 11.09
C ILE A 8 -19.66 -2.15 12.58
N ASP A 9 -20.51 -2.67 13.45
CA ASP A 9 -20.39 -2.49 14.92
C ASP A 9 -19.26 -3.36 15.49
N GLU A 10 -19.07 -4.56 14.99
CA GLU A 10 -17.91 -5.40 15.35
C GLU A 10 -16.61 -4.78 14.89
N ASP A 11 -16.55 -4.28 13.64
CA ASP A 11 -15.34 -3.61 13.12
C ASP A 11 -15.06 -2.32 13.91
N ARG A 12 -16.10 -1.57 14.29
CA ARG A 12 -15.95 -0.42 15.20
C ARG A 12 -15.30 -0.82 16.52
N GLY A 13 -15.83 -1.85 17.18
CA GLY A 13 -15.26 -2.34 18.45
C GLY A 13 -13.82 -2.82 18.31
N ARG A 14 -13.46 -3.45 17.19
CA ARG A 14 -12.09 -3.88 16.88
C ARG A 14 -11.14 -2.68 16.66
N ILE A 15 -11.59 -1.65 15.93
CA ILE A 15 -10.84 -0.41 15.74
C ILE A 15 -10.57 0.27 17.08
N GLU A 16 -11.59 0.42 17.91
CA GLU A 16 -11.47 1.02 19.24
C GLU A 16 -10.50 0.26 20.14
N ALA A 17 -10.58 -1.08 20.15
CA ALA A 17 -9.68 -1.92 20.92
C ALA A 17 -8.21 -1.77 20.47
N VAL A 18 -7.96 -1.75 19.13
CA VAL A 18 -6.61 -1.55 18.61
C VAL A 18 -6.09 -0.16 18.94
N LEU A 19 -6.90 0.89 18.72
CA LEU A 19 -6.48 2.27 19.03
C LEU A 19 -6.18 2.46 20.53
N GLN A 20 -6.93 1.80 21.40
CA GLN A 20 -6.65 1.81 22.83
C GLN A 20 -5.32 1.14 23.16
N GLU A 21 -5.00 0.01 22.53
CA GLU A 21 -3.76 -0.75 22.77
C GLU A 21 -2.53 -0.01 22.26
N ILE A 22 -2.57 0.50 21.02
CA ILE A 22 -1.41 1.17 20.42
C ILE A 22 -1.18 2.59 20.98
N GLY A 23 -2.21 3.23 21.52
CA GLY A 23 -2.13 4.59 22.07
C GLY A 23 -1.56 5.59 21.04
N SER A 24 -0.59 6.41 21.49
CA SER A 24 0.12 7.37 20.63
C SER A 24 1.43 6.82 20.03
N GLN A 25 1.75 5.56 20.27
CA GLN A 25 3.04 4.97 19.86
C GLN A 25 3.04 4.50 18.39
N ALA A 26 1.86 4.25 17.84
CA ALA A 26 1.71 3.78 16.45
C ALA A 26 0.45 4.38 15.80
N GLN A 27 0.33 4.19 14.50
CA GLN A 27 -0.83 4.62 13.72
C GLN A 27 -1.58 3.39 13.18
N LEU A 28 -2.91 3.47 13.13
CA LEU A 28 -3.75 2.42 12.59
C LEU A 28 -4.16 2.73 11.16
N ALA A 29 -3.86 1.83 10.24
CA ALA A 29 -4.47 1.77 8.92
C ALA A 29 -5.54 0.68 8.87
N VAL A 30 -6.63 0.90 8.14
CA VAL A 30 -7.68 -0.10 7.93
C VAL A 30 -7.86 -0.36 6.44
N ASP A 31 -8.18 -1.62 6.10
CA ASP A 31 -8.27 -2.08 4.73
C ASP A 31 -9.53 -2.93 4.52
N ALA A 32 -10.37 -2.52 3.57
CA ALA A 32 -11.59 -3.19 3.18
C ALA A 32 -11.42 -4.18 2.01
N ASN A 33 -10.26 -4.17 1.34
CA ASN A 33 -9.98 -4.99 0.15
C ASN A 33 -11.11 -4.94 -0.90
N GLY A 34 -11.56 -3.75 -1.24
CA GLY A 34 -12.51 -3.53 -2.33
C GLY A 34 -13.92 -4.07 -2.12
N ARG A 35 -14.32 -4.39 -0.89
CA ARG A 35 -15.54 -5.19 -0.64
C ARG A 35 -16.84 -4.41 -0.63
N PHE A 36 -16.79 -3.10 -0.43
CA PHE A 36 -18.01 -2.34 -0.18
C PHE A 36 -18.67 -1.86 -1.48
N ASP A 37 -19.98 -2.01 -1.53
CA ASP A 37 -20.82 -1.25 -2.44
C ASP A 37 -20.97 0.21 -1.95
N LEU A 38 -21.69 1.03 -2.70
CA LEU A 38 -21.86 2.45 -2.38
C LEU A 38 -22.51 2.68 -1.01
N GLU A 39 -23.56 1.94 -0.69
CA GLU A 39 -24.30 2.12 0.57
C GLU A 39 -23.43 1.74 1.76
N THR A 40 -22.83 0.57 1.71
CA THR A 40 -21.92 0.06 2.74
C THR A 40 -20.69 0.97 2.86
N GLY A 41 -20.07 1.36 1.75
CA GLY A 41 -18.93 2.25 1.73
C GLY A 41 -19.20 3.61 2.37
N ILE A 42 -20.37 4.21 2.09
CA ILE A 42 -20.78 5.47 2.75
C ILE A 42 -21.01 5.26 4.26
N ALA A 43 -21.61 4.13 4.66
CA ALA A 43 -21.82 3.83 6.07
C ALA A 43 -20.49 3.70 6.82
N TYR A 44 -19.52 2.97 6.25
CA TYR A 44 -18.16 2.87 6.81
C TYR A 44 -17.43 4.21 6.78
N ALA A 45 -17.49 4.97 5.70
CA ALA A 45 -16.86 6.30 5.60
C ALA A 45 -17.33 7.24 6.73
N LYS A 46 -18.65 7.23 7.01
CA LYS A 46 -19.24 8.01 8.10
C LYS A 46 -18.83 7.52 9.49
N MET A 47 -18.67 6.23 9.67
CA MET A 47 -18.21 5.64 10.94
C MET A 47 -16.71 5.92 11.14
N LEU A 48 -15.89 5.71 10.10
CA LEU A 48 -14.42 5.81 10.19
C LEU A 48 -13.90 7.24 10.35
N ARG A 49 -14.65 8.26 9.92
CA ARG A 49 -14.22 9.67 10.00
C ARG A 49 -13.96 10.19 11.42
N ASP A 50 -14.50 9.50 12.42
CA ASP A 50 -14.39 9.90 13.82
C ASP A 50 -13.13 9.31 14.50
N TYR A 51 -12.33 8.51 13.76
CA TYR A 51 -11.11 7.87 14.26
C TYR A 51 -9.85 8.46 13.60
N PRO A 52 -8.72 8.54 14.34
CA PRO A 52 -7.44 9.03 13.84
C PRO A 52 -6.71 7.95 13.04
N LEU A 53 -7.26 7.56 11.90
CA LEU A 53 -6.66 6.54 11.05
C LEU A 53 -5.52 7.10 10.19
N PHE A 54 -4.48 6.29 9.98
CA PHE A 54 -3.40 6.62 9.06
C PHE A 54 -3.92 6.68 7.61
N TRP A 55 -4.70 5.66 7.21
CA TRP A 55 -5.52 5.68 6.00
C TRP A 55 -6.67 4.67 6.07
N VAL A 56 -7.62 4.83 5.14
CA VAL A 56 -8.61 3.82 4.76
C VAL A 56 -8.25 3.32 3.37
N GLU A 57 -8.04 2.02 3.25
CA GLU A 57 -7.56 1.36 2.05
C GLU A 57 -8.67 0.62 1.34
N GLU A 58 -8.69 0.73 0.01
CA GLU A 58 -9.58 0.03 -0.91
C GLU A 58 -11.03 -0.10 -0.42
N ILE A 59 -11.65 1.03 -0.10
CA ILE A 59 -13.00 1.07 0.50
C ILE A 59 -14.07 0.44 -0.41
N GLY A 60 -13.90 0.50 -1.74
CA GLY A 60 -14.74 -0.15 -2.75
C GLY A 60 -13.89 -0.78 -3.84
N ASP A 61 -14.53 -1.41 -4.83
CA ASP A 61 -13.83 -2.04 -5.96
C ASP A 61 -12.75 -1.09 -6.53
N PRO A 62 -11.47 -1.47 -6.50
CA PRO A 62 -10.36 -0.61 -6.91
C PRO A 62 -10.40 -0.20 -8.39
N LEU A 63 -11.16 -0.92 -9.22
CA LEU A 63 -11.36 -0.58 -10.63
C LEU A 63 -12.62 0.27 -10.88
N ASP A 64 -13.48 0.44 -9.89
CA ASP A 64 -14.64 1.36 -9.96
C ASP A 64 -14.27 2.74 -9.38
N TYR A 65 -13.62 3.54 -10.21
CA TYR A 65 -13.20 4.89 -9.82
C TYR A 65 -14.37 5.80 -9.44
N ALA A 66 -15.54 5.61 -10.05
CA ALA A 66 -16.72 6.41 -9.75
C ALA A 66 -17.28 6.08 -8.36
N LEU A 67 -17.30 4.80 -7.99
CA LEU A 67 -17.66 4.33 -6.65
C LEU A 67 -16.73 4.95 -5.60
N GLN A 68 -15.41 4.85 -5.81
CA GLN A 68 -14.43 5.41 -4.90
C GLN A 68 -14.58 6.92 -4.75
N ALA A 69 -14.74 7.66 -5.85
CA ALA A 69 -14.96 9.11 -5.83
C ALA A 69 -16.21 9.47 -5.02
N ALA A 70 -17.32 8.76 -5.23
CA ALA A 70 -18.57 8.99 -4.50
C ALA A 70 -18.42 8.76 -2.99
N ILE A 71 -17.71 7.68 -2.58
CA ILE A 71 -17.47 7.39 -1.16
C ILE A 71 -16.51 8.43 -0.53
N SER A 72 -15.50 8.90 -1.28
CA SER A 72 -14.51 9.86 -0.79
C SER A 72 -15.12 11.19 -0.32
N GLU A 73 -16.30 11.56 -0.82
CA GLU A 73 -17.04 12.75 -0.38
C GLU A 73 -17.50 12.67 1.09
N PHE A 74 -17.63 11.44 1.63
CA PHE A 74 -18.09 11.19 3.01
C PHE A 74 -16.95 10.93 3.99
N TYR A 75 -15.71 10.77 3.51
CA TYR A 75 -14.54 10.51 4.34
C TYR A 75 -13.48 11.62 4.18
N PRO A 76 -13.31 12.47 5.19
CA PRO A 76 -12.35 13.59 5.13
C PRO A 76 -10.90 13.15 5.41
N GLY A 77 -10.70 11.98 6.02
CA GLY A 77 -9.38 11.43 6.35
C GLY A 77 -8.62 10.91 5.13
N PRO A 78 -7.36 10.47 5.31
CA PRO A 78 -6.56 9.91 4.23
C PRO A 78 -7.15 8.59 3.70
N MET A 79 -7.18 8.44 2.38
CA MET A 79 -7.51 7.19 1.69
C MET A 79 -6.28 6.67 0.97
N THR A 80 -6.27 5.37 0.66
CA THR A 80 -5.26 4.77 -0.21
C THR A 80 -5.84 3.67 -1.08
N THR A 81 -5.24 3.47 -2.24
CA THR A 81 -5.51 2.39 -3.19
C THR A 81 -4.38 2.33 -4.23
N GLY A 82 -4.41 1.35 -5.11
CA GLY A 82 -3.50 1.26 -6.24
C GLY A 82 -2.84 -0.09 -6.41
N GLU A 83 -2.93 -0.99 -5.44
CA GLU A 83 -2.32 -2.33 -5.50
C GLU A 83 -2.86 -3.18 -6.66
N ASN A 84 -4.06 -2.89 -7.12
CA ASN A 84 -4.74 -3.56 -8.22
C ASN A 84 -4.64 -2.82 -9.58
N LEU A 85 -3.77 -1.82 -9.67
CA LEU A 85 -3.55 -0.99 -10.86
C LEU A 85 -2.11 -1.18 -11.37
N PHE A 86 -1.95 -1.65 -12.61
CA PHE A 86 -0.67 -2.17 -13.09
C PHE A 86 -0.04 -1.37 -14.24
N SER A 87 -0.54 -0.17 -14.52
CA SER A 87 0.00 0.70 -15.56
C SER A 87 -0.12 2.18 -15.21
N HIS A 88 0.73 3.00 -15.84
CA HIS A 88 0.60 4.46 -15.72
C HIS A 88 -0.74 4.99 -16.27
N GLN A 89 -1.39 4.26 -17.18
CA GLN A 89 -2.73 4.59 -17.69
C GLN A 89 -3.78 4.39 -16.60
N ASP A 90 -3.71 3.30 -15.84
CA ASP A 90 -4.60 3.04 -14.70
C ASP A 90 -4.39 4.09 -13.62
N ALA A 91 -3.13 4.39 -13.28
CA ALA A 91 -2.78 5.45 -12.35
C ALA A 91 -3.39 6.80 -12.76
N ARG A 92 -3.23 7.18 -14.05
CA ARG A 92 -3.84 8.39 -14.60
C ARG A 92 -5.35 8.40 -14.47
N ASN A 93 -6.02 7.27 -14.72
CA ASN A 93 -7.47 7.18 -14.62
C ASN A 93 -7.94 7.28 -13.17
N LEU A 94 -7.25 6.64 -12.23
CA LEU A 94 -7.49 6.80 -10.80
C LEU A 94 -7.43 8.27 -10.39
N LEU A 95 -6.36 8.98 -10.76
CA LEU A 95 -6.18 10.40 -10.39
C LEU A 95 -7.23 11.32 -11.01
N ARG A 96 -7.73 10.99 -12.19
CA ARG A 96 -8.75 11.80 -12.88
C ARG A 96 -10.16 11.55 -12.38
N TYR A 97 -10.47 10.34 -12.00
CA TYR A 97 -11.85 9.91 -11.80
C TYR A 97 -12.13 9.29 -10.42
N GLY A 98 -11.08 8.92 -9.66
CA GLY A 98 -11.22 8.22 -8.40
C GLY A 98 -11.36 9.09 -7.15
N GLY A 99 -11.46 10.42 -7.30
CA GLY A 99 -11.63 11.33 -6.17
C GLY A 99 -10.42 11.42 -5.23
N MET A 100 -9.23 11.01 -5.69
CA MET A 100 -7.99 11.04 -4.91
C MET A 100 -7.44 12.45 -4.72
N ARG A 101 -6.92 12.74 -3.53
CA ARG A 101 -6.52 14.08 -3.09
C ARG A 101 -5.02 14.12 -2.79
N PRO A 102 -4.21 14.86 -3.56
CA PRO A 102 -2.74 14.84 -3.45
C PRO A 102 -2.20 15.43 -2.14
N ASP A 103 -3.00 16.21 -1.44
CA ASP A 103 -2.63 16.86 -0.17
C ASP A 103 -2.71 15.91 1.05
N ARG A 104 -3.42 14.78 0.93
CA ARG A 104 -3.67 13.90 2.07
C ARG A 104 -3.68 12.40 1.78
N ASP A 105 -4.10 11.96 0.57
CA ASP A 105 -4.24 10.54 0.24
C ASP A 105 -2.88 9.91 -0.13
N TRP A 106 -2.86 8.58 -0.20
CA TRP A 106 -1.69 7.76 -0.51
C TRP A 106 -1.95 6.88 -1.72
N LEU A 107 -0.89 6.34 -2.31
CA LEU A 107 -0.94 5.52 -3.51
C LEU A 107 -0.07 4.28 -3.33
N GLN A 108 -0.63 3.09 -3.61
CA GLN A 108 0.02 1.80 -3.34
C GLN A 108 0.36 1.03 -4.63
N PHE A 109 0.67 1.73 -5.73
CA PHE A 109 1.06 1.05 -6.97
C PHE A 109 2.22 0.08 -6.74
N ASP A 110 2.02 -1.18 -7.13
CA ASP A 110 3.02 -2.23 -7.00
C ASP A 110 4.04 -2.14 -8.14
N CYS A 111 5.31 -2.00 -7.78
CA CYS A 111 6.39 -1.88 -8.76
C CYS A 111 6.66 -3.19 -9.52
N ALA A 112 6.45 -4.34 -8.88
CA ALA A 112 6.72 -5.63 -9.48
C ALA A 112 5.61 -6.06 -10.44
N LEU A 113 4.35 -5.92 -10.03
CA LEU A 113 3.18 -6.24 -10.86
C LEU A 113 3.01 -5.27 -12.03
N SER A 114 3.54 -4.04 -11.92
CA SER A 114 3.52 -3.02 -12.98
C SER A 114 4.72 -3.10 -13.93
N TYR A 115 5.27 -4.28 -14.21
CA TYR A 115 6.40 -4.48 -15.12
C TYR A 115 7.70 -3.76 -14.71
N GLY A 116 7.91 -3.49 -13.43
CA GLY A 116 9.17 -3.02 -12.87
C GLY A 116 9.40 -1.51 -12.98
N LEU A 117 10.66 -1.12 -12.82
CA LEU A 117 11.09 0.27 -12.64
C LEU A 117 10.65 1.21 -13.77
N VAL A 118 10.74 0.77 -15.03
CA VAL A 118 10.46 1.66 -16.17
C VAL A 118 9.01 2.11 -16.20
N GLU A 119 8.07 1.20 -15.93
CA GLU A 119 6.66 1.54 -15.86
C GLU A 119 6.35 2.34 -14.60
N TYR A 120 7.01 2.04 -13.50
CA TYR A 120 6.86 2.80 -12.27
C TYR A 120 7.32 4.26 -12.41
N LEU A 121 8.42 4.51 -13.13
CA LEU A 121 8.86 5.88 -13.46
C LEU A 121 7.82 6.64 -14.30
N ARG A 122 7.19 5.98 -15.29
CA ARG A 122 6.08 6.57 -16.04
C ARG A 122 4.89 6.90 -15.16
N THR A 123 4.61 6.04 -14.19
CA THR A 123 3.58 6.30 -13.17
C THR A 123 3.92 7.55 -12.36
N LEU A 124 5.16 7.68 -11.87
CA LEU A 124 5.59 8.88 -11.14
C LEU A 124 5.53 10.16 -11.98
N ASP A 125 5.84 10.08 -13.29
CA ASP A 125 5.67 11.22 -14.20
C ASP A 125 4.19 11.65 -14.31
N VAL A 126 3.28 10.69 -14.39
CA VAL A 126 1.83 10.96 -14.37
C VAL A 126 1.40 11.58 -13.03
N LEU A 127 1.91 11.07 -11.90
CA LEU A 127 1.64 11.62 -10.59
C LEU A 127 2.07 13.08 -10.48
N ALA A 128 3.28 13.40 -10.92
CA ALA A 128 3.82 14.76 -10.93
C ALA A 128 2.95 15.73 -11.76
N GLN A 129 2.46 15.29 -12.94
CA GLN A 129 1.56 16.06 -13.80
C GLN A 129 0.20 16.34 -13.12
N HIS A 130 -0.19 15.58 -12.13
CA HIS A 130 -1.43 15.76 -11.36
C HIS A 130 -1.19 16.34 -9.95
N GLY A 131 0.01 16.88 -9.69
CA GLY A 131 0.33 17.57 -8.44
C GLY A 131 0.67 16.67 -7.25
N TRP A 132 0.96 15.39 -7.51
CA TRP A 132 1.35 14.43 -6.48
C TRP A 132 2.86 14.43 -6.24
N SER A 133 3.26 14.22 -4.99
CA SER A 133 4.64 13.96 -4.60
C SER A 133 4.92 12.45 -4.60
N PRO A 134 6.11 11.99 -5.03
CA PRO A 134 6.55 10.61 -4.83
C PRO A 134 6.50 10.16 -3.36
N SER A 135 6.64 11.09 -2.41
CA SER A 135 6.51 10.81 -0.97
C SER A 135 5.11 10.37 -0.53
N ARG A 136 4.12 10.41 -1.41
CA ARG A 136 2.77 9.86 -1.19
C ARG A 136 2.61 8.43 -1.74
N CYS A 137 3.68 7.84 -2.24
CA CYS A 137 3.67 6.45 -2.73
C CYS A 137 4.24 5.50 -1.68
N VAL A 138 3.51 4.43 -1.41
CA VAL A 138 3.94 3.31 -0.56
C VAL A 138 3.66 2.03 -1.35
N PRO A 139 4.63 1.51 -2.12
CA PRO A 139 4.42 0.33 -2.96
C PRO A 139 3.89 -0.87 -2.16
N HIS A 140 2.87 -1.50 -2.72
CA HIS A 140 2.30 -2.75 -2.23
C HIS A 140 3.27 -3.93 -2.37
N GLY A 141 3.03 -4.98 -1.61
CA GLY A 141 3.56 -6.33 -1.81
C GLY A 141 4.83 -6.66 -1.05
N GLY A 142 5.51 -5.70 -0.43
CA GLY A 142 6.67 -5.97 0.42
C GLY A 142 7.84 -6.66 -0.27
N HIS A 143 7.99 -6.46 -1.59
CA HIS A 143 9.02 -7.11 -2.40
C HIS A 143 10.38 -6.45 -2.22
N GLN A 144 11.45 -7.23 -2.41
CA GLN A 144 12.81 -6.71 -2.45
C GLN A 144 13.01 -5.65 -3.56
N MET A 145 12.39 -5.81 -4.73
CA MET A 145 12.45 -4.82 -5.81
C MET A 145 11.75 -3.52 -5.41
N SER A 146 10.55 -3.60 -4.81
CA SER A 146 9.81 -2.42 -4.34
C SER A 146 10.58 -1.66 -3.28
N LEU A 147 11.25 -2.36 -2.36
CA LEU A 147 12.11 -1.73 -1.35
C LEU A 147 13.24 -0.91 -2.00
N ASN A 148 13.93 -1.47 -2.99
CA ASN A 148 14.99 -0.76 -3.73
C ASN A 148 14.45 0.47 -4.47
N ILE A 149 13.29 0.35 -5.10
CA ILE A 149 12.63 1.45 -5.82
C ILE A 149 12.20 2.53 -4.83
N ALA A 150 11.57 2.14 -3.72
CA ALA A 150 11.12 3.08 -2.71
C ALA A 150 12.29 3.88 -2.11
N ALA A 151 13.39 3.20 -1.74
CA ALA A 151 14.59 3.84 -1.21
C ALA A 151 15.28 4.71 -2.27
N GLY A 152 15.46 4.20 -3.49
CA GLY A 152 16.18 4.89 -4.57
C GLY A 152 15.44 6.12 -5.11
N LEU A 153 14.12 6.16 -5.05
CA LEU A 153 13.29 7.26 -5.55
C LEU A 153 12.74 8.16 -4.45
N GLY A 154 13.05 7.89 -3.17
CA GLY A 154 12.57 8.68 -2.04
C GLY A 154 11.06 8.66 -1.89
N LEU A 155 10.44 7.47 -2.03
CA LEU A 155 9.01 7.29 -1.83
C LEU A 155 8.64 7.42 -0.35
N GLY A 156 7.34 7.45 -0.04
CA GLY A 156 6.84 7.63 1.32
C GLY A 156 7.06 6.43 2.24
N GLY A 157 7.26 5.25 1.68
CA GLY A 157 7.48 4.01 2.42
C GLY A 157 7.51 2.81 1.50
N ASN A 158 7.43 1.64 2.10
CA ASN A 158 7.28 0.35 1.41
C ASN A 158 6.55 -0.61 2.34
N GLU A 159 5.60 -1.37 1.85
CA GLU A 159 5.05 -2.48 2.61
C GLU A 159 6.12 -3.51 2.94
N SER A 160 5.98 -4.19 4.07
CA SER A 160 7.01 -5.10 4.56
C SER A 160 6.38 -6.32 5.20
N TYR A 161 6.70 -7.50 4.66
CA TYR A 161 6.25 -8.80 5.13
C TYR A 161 7.46 -9.72 5.37
N PRO A 162 8.30 -9.44 6.39
CA PRO A 162 9.58 -10.15 6.57
C PRO A 162 9.43 -11.66 6.73
N ASP A 163 8.32 -12.10 7.33
CA ASP A 163 8.09 -13.50 7.67
C ASP A 163 7.04 -14.20 6.78
N LEU A 164 6.44 -13.46 5.81
CA LEU A 164 5.42 -14.01 4.93
C LEU A 164 5.99 -14.32 3.54
N PHE A 165 5.32 -15.28 2.85
CA PHE A 165 5.62 -15.66 1.47
C PHE A 165 7.04 -16.19 1.25
N GLN A 166 7.70 -16.71 2.29
CA GLN A 166 9.02 -17.28 2.17
C GLN A 166 9.04 -18.52 1.23
N PRO A 167 10.12 -18.70 0.45
CA PRO A 167 11.32 -17.86 0.37
C PRO A 167 11.22 -16.68 -0.61
N TYR A 168 10.05 -16.47 -1.23
CA TYR A 168 9.86 -15.46 -2.29
C TYR A 168 9.68 -14.04 -1.73
N GLY A 169 8.91 -13.88 -0.65
CA GLY A 169 8.68 -12.61 0.05
C GLY A 169 9.85 -12.20 0.94
N GLY A 170 9.70 -11.07 1.62
CA GLY A 170 10.70 -10.54 2.53
C GLY A 170 11.94 -9.96 1.84
N PHE A 171 13.00 -9.81 2.61
CA PHE A 171 14.22 -9.10 2.23
C PHE A 171 15.45 -10.02 2.33
N PRO A 172 16.66 -9.60 1.86
CA PRO A 172 17.89 -10.31 2.07
C PRO A 172 18.17 -10.63 3.54
N ASP A 173 18.88 -11.74 3.81
CA ASP A 173 19.15 -12.22 5.17
C ASP A 173 19.89 -11.19 6.04
N SER A 174 20.65 -10.27 5.41
CA SER A 174 21.40 -9.23 6.08
C SER A 174 20.59 -7.97 6.42
N VAL A 175 19.33 -7.88 5.96
CA VAL A 175 18.49 -6.71 6.22
C VAL A 175 18.11 -6.65 7.69
N ARG A 176 18.27 -5.47 8.28
CA ARG A 176 17.92 -5.18 9.67
C ARG A 176 16.84 -4.12 9.73
N VAL A 177 16.05 -4.18 10.79
CA VAL A 177 15.13 -3.10 11.16
C VAL A 177 15.76 -2.37 12.34
N GLU A 178 16.06 -1.09 12.18
CA GLU A 178 16.62 -0.22 13.22
C GLU A 178 15.70 1.00 13.39
N ASP A 179 15.28 1.28 14.61
CA ASP A 179 14.38 2.39 14.94
C ASP A 179 13.12 2.46 14.05
N GLY A 180 12.51 1.30 13.75
CA GLY A 180 11.33 1.19 12.90
C GLY A 180 11.56 1.38 11.40
N HIS A 181 12.82 1.45 10.97
CA HIS A 181 13.21 1.60 9.56
C HIS A 181 13.99 0.39 9.06
N ILE A 182 13.76 0.03 7.80
CA ILE A 182 14.59 -0.98 7.14
C ILE A 182 15.90 -0.33 6.72
N VAL A 183 17.01 -0.91 7.19
CA VAL A 183 18.34 -0.52 6.75
C VAL A 183 18.65 -1.21 5.43
N MET A 184 18.82 -0.42 4.37
CA MET A 184 19.14 -0.95 3.04
C MET A 184 20.45 -1.73 3.07
N PRO A 185 20.50 -2.96 2.54
CA PRO A 185 21.72 -3.76 2.53
C PRO A 185 22.71 -3.21 1.49
N ASP A 186 23.99 -3.26 1.83
CA ASP A 186 25.08 -2.92 0.90
C ASP A 186 25.45 -4.14 0.03
N ILE A 187 24.53 -4.50 -0.88
CA ILE A 187 24.70 -5.58 -1.84
C ILE A 187 24.37 -5.12 -3.25
N PRO A 188 25.05 -5.66 -4.29
CA PRO A 188 24.84 -5.25 -5.67
C PRO A 188 23.42 -5.55 -6.18
N GLY A 189 22.94 -4.73 -7.12
CA GLY A 189 21.67 -4.95 -7.81
C GLY A 189 20.45 -4.85 -6.90
N ILE A 190 19.45 -5.69 -7.15
CA ILE A 190 18.23 -5.75 -6.35
C ILE A 190 18.46 -6.48 -5.02
N GLY A 191 19.47 -7.36 -4.96
CA GLY A 191 19.85 -8.08 -3.76
C GLY A 191 19.15 -9.44 -3.58
N PHE A 192 18.59 -10.02 -4.63
CA PHE A 192 17.98 -11.35 -4.56
C PHE A 192 18.99 -12.44 -4.16
N GLU A 193 20.27 -12.29 -4.55
CA GLU A 193 21.35 -13.18 -4.18
C GLU A 193 21.61 -13.24 -2.66
N GLY A 194 21.21 -12.20 -1.94
CA GLY A 194 21.26 -12.15 -0.48
C GLY A 194 20.14 -12.90 0.24
N LYS A 195 19.19 -13.49 -0.51
CA LYS A 195 18.10 -14.33 0.01
C LYS A 195 18.48 -15.80 -0.15
N SER A 196 19.16 -16.36 0.87
CA SER A 196 19.76 -17.69 0.78
C SER A 196 18.75 -18.81 0.44
N ASP A 197 17.58 -18.79 1.05
CA ASP A 197 16.53 -19.78 0.80
C ASP A 197 15.93 -19.66 -0.60
N LEU A 198 15.77 -18.45 -1.12
CA LEU A 198 15.30 -18.24 -2.50
C LEU A 198 16.33 -18.78 -3.50
N ILE A 199 17.60 -18.47 -3.32
CA ILE A 199 18.68 -18.93 -4.20
C ILE A 199 18.79 -20.45 -4.20
N LYS A 200 18.56 -21.10 -3.05
CA LYS A 200 18.49 -22.57 -2.96
C LYS A 200 17.39 -23.14 -3.86
N VAL A 201 16.16 -22.63 -3.74
CA VAL A 201 15.03 -23.05 -4.57
C VAL A 201 15.29 -22.80 -6.05
N MET A 202 15.85 -21.63 -6.40
CA MET A 202 16.18 -21.30 -7.80
C MET A 202 17.20 -22.25 -8.40
N ARG A 203 18.21 -22.69 -7.64
CA ARG A 203 19.19 -23.67 -8.09
C ARG A 203 18.55 -25.04 -8.32
N GLU A 204 17.72 -25.50 -7.40
CA GLU A 204 16.97 -26.77 -7.51
C GLU A 204 16.04 -26.80 -8.75
N LEU A 205 15.47 -25.65 -9.12
CA LEU A 205 14.62 -25.53 -10.31
C LEU A 205 15.39 -25.43 -11.64
N ALA A 206 16.67 -25.11 -11.59
CA ALA A 206 17.54 -24.98 -12.76
C ALA A 206 18.28 -26.28 -13.16
N GLU A 207 18.25 -27.31 -12.30
CA GLU A 207 18.77 -28.65 -12.53
C GLU A 207 17.72 -29.56 -13.20
#